data_b113054b72e07355cd40f7470b6360c4
#
_entry.id   b113054b72e07355cd40f7470b6360c4
#
_cell.length_a   1.000
_cell.length_b   1.000
_cell.length_c   1.000
_cell.angle_alpha   90.00
_cell.angle_beta   90.00
_cell.angle_gamma   90.00
#
_symmetry.space_group_name_H-M   'P 1'
#
loop_
_entity.id
_entity.type
_entity.pdbx_description
1 polymer ?
#
loop_
_entity_poly.entity_id
_entity_poly.type
_entity_poly.pdbx_seq_one_letter_code
_entity_poly.pdbx_strand_id
1 'polypeptide(L)'
;MKWDVALDNFKNYLKIERNLSINTIESYLFDIKKLINFLKKNKIEKNPNELTSKITKEFIYNISKKVKPPTQARIISGIRRFFDYLILENLIEKNPMDNIESPKLGTNLPNTLTIEEIDKIISTIKLGSKTGLRNVAIIELLYSCGLRVSELINLKISDLFF
;
A
#
# COMPACT_ATOMS: atom_id res chain seq x y z
N MET A 1 -15.11 -10.20 19.72
CA MET A 1 -14.52 -8.82 19.62
C MET A 1 -15.14 -8.10 18.45
N LYS A 2 -15.59 -6.85 18.61
CA LYS A 2 -16.16 -6.05 17.50
C LYS A 2 -15.06 -5.58 16.54
N TRP A 3 -15.44 -5.35 15.26
CA TRP A 3 -14.50 -4.90 14.22
C TRP A 3 -13.78 -3.59 14.55
N ASP A 4 -14.50 -2.61 15.10
CA ASP A 4 -13.90 -1.30 15.40
C ASP A 4 -12.78 -1.42 16.44
N VAL A 5 -13.02 -2.19 17.52
CA VAL A 5 -12.00 -2.47 18.55
C VAL A 5 -10.80 -3.21 17.96
N ALA A 6 -11.06 -4.21 17.09
CA ALA A 6 -9.99 -4.97 16.45
C ALA A 6 -9.11 -4.09 15.55
N LEU A 7 -9.72 -3.16 14.81
CA LEU A 7 -8.99 -2.24 13.94
C LEU A 7 -8.14 -1.23 14.74
N ASP A 8 -8.68 -0.69 15.81
CA ASP A 8 -7.96 0.27 16.66
C ASP A 8 -6.76 -0.39 17.35
N ASN A 9 -6.95 -1.59 17.89
CA ASN A 9 -5.87 -2.35 18.50
C ASN A 9 -4.79 -2.72 17.45
N PHE A 10 -5.18 -3.20 16.28
CA PHE A 10 -4.25 -3.50 15.20
C PHE A 10 -3.48 -2.26 14.74
N LYS A 11 -4.15 -1.11 14.62
CA LYS A 11 -3.50 0.17 14.30
C LYS A 11 -2.42 0.53 15.33
N ASN A 12 -2.73 0.38 16.62
CA ASN A 12 -1.78 0.65 17.70
C ASN A 12 -0.59 -0.32 17.67
N TYR A 13 -0.83 -1.61 17.48
CA TYR A 13 0.21 -2.62 17.27
C TYR A 13 1.16 -2.24 16.12
N LEU A 14 0.60 -1.90 14.93
CA LEU A 14 1.39 -1.51 13.78
C LEU A 14 2.21 -0.24 14.02
N LYS A 15 1.67 0.72 14.76
CA LYS A 15 2.33 2.00 15.06
C LYS A 15 3.39 1.85 16.14
N ILE A 16 3.07 1.21 17.26
CA ILE A 16 3.91 1.21 18.47
C ILE A 16 4.92 0.06 18.42
N GLU A 17 4.46 -1.15 18.16
CA GLU A 17 5.34 -2.33 18.22
C GLU A 17 6.09 -2.57 16.91
N ARG A 18 5.44 -2.29 15.76
CA ARG A 18 6.04 -2.50 14.45
C ARG A 18 6.69 -1.25 13.85
N ASN A 19 6.48 -0.09 14.47
CA ASN A 19 7.00 1.23 14.04
C ASN A 19 6.83 1.49 12.53
N LEU A 20 5.65 1.14 11.98
CA LEU A 20 5.37 1.30 10.56
C LEU A 20 4.98 2.74 10.23
N SER A 21 5.25 3.16 8.99
CA SER A 21 4.84 4.46 8.49
C SER A 21 3.30 4.59 8.46
N ILE A 22 2.81 5.81 8.63
CA ILE A 22 1.37 6.14 8.60
C ILE A 22 0.72 5.61 7.30
N ASN A 23 1.37 5.81 6.15
CA ASN A 23 0.86 5.35 4.86
C ASN A 23 0.71 3.82 4.79
N THR A 24 1.64 3.08 5.40
CA THR A 24 1.57 1.61 5.47
C THR A 24 0.41 1.17 6.35
N ILE A 25 0.25 1.81 7.52
CA ILE A 25 -0.85 1.52 8.45
C ILE A 25 -2.20 1.78 7.78
N GLU A 26 -2.37 2.94 7.15
CA GLU A 26 -3.60 3.30 6.44
C GLU A 26 -3.92 2.31 5.30
N SER A 27 -2.91 1.86 4.58
CA SER A 27 -3.08 0.85 3.52
C SER A 27 -3.61 -0.47 4.07
N TYR A 28 -3.07 -0.96 5.19
CA TYR A 28 -3.59 -2.17 5.84
C TYR A 28 -5.02 -2.00 6.35
N LEU A 29 -5.30 -0.90 7.03
CA LEU A 29 -6.66 -0.60 7.51
C LEU A 29 -7.66 -0.49 6.35
N PHE A 30 -7.25 0.12 5.24
CA PHE A 30 -8.09 0.22 4.05
C PHE A 30 -8.43 -1.14 3.45
N ASP A 31 -7.48 -2.08 3.44
CA ASP A 31 -7.72 -3.43 2.93
C ASP A 31 -8.67 -4.22 3.84
N ILE A 32 -8.54 -4.09 5.16
CA ILE A 32 -9.47 -4.71 6.11
C ILE A 32 -10.87 -4.10 5.98
N LYS A 33 -10.99 -2.79 5.78
CA LYS A 33 -12.28 -2.12 5.53
C LYS A 33 -12.97 -2.66 4.27
N LYS A 34 -12.23 -3.08 3.24
CA LYS A 34 -12.82 -3.77 2.06
C LYS A 34 -13.48 -5.09 2.45
N LEU A 35 -12.83 -5.88 3.32
CA LEU A 35 -13.39 -7.11 3.85
C LEU A 35 -14.66 -6.83 4.65
N ILE A 36 -14.64 -5.86 5.56
CA ILE A 36 -15.81 -5.46 6.35
C ILE A 36 -16.97 -5.03 5.45
N ASN A 37 -16.70 -4.23 4.42
CA ASN A 37 -17.72 -3.79 3.47
C ASN A 37 -18.29 -4.97 2.67
N PHE A 38 -17.47 -5.96 2.32
CA PHE A 38 -17.94 -7.19 1.70
C PHE A 38 -18.89 -7.97 2.63
N LEU A 39 -18.52 -8.13 3.90
CA LEU A 39 -19.36 -8.79 4.89
C LEU A 39 -20.72 -8.09 5.05
N LYS A 40 -20.71 -6.76 5.21
CA LYS A 40 -21.93 -5.95 5.31
C LYS A 40 -22.83 -6.10 4.07
N LYS A 41 -22.23 -6.02 2.86
CA LYS A 41 -22.97 -6.16 1.61
C LYS A 41 -23.66 -7.52 1.45
N ASN A 42 -23.02 -8.57 1.96
CA ASN A 42 -23.55 -9.94 1.88
C ASN A 42 -24.36 -10.33 3.13
N LYS A 43 -24.65 -9.38 4.03
CA LYS A 43 -25.40 -9.61 5.29
C LYS A 43 -24.77 -10.71 6.16
N ILE A 44 -23.43 -10.77 6.18
CA ILE A 44 -22.66 -11.71 6.99
C ILE A 44 -22.32 -11.02 8.31
N GLU A 45 -23.10 -11.33 9.35
CA GLU A 45 -22.93 -10.77 10.70
C GLU A 45 -21.93 -11.60 11.50
N LYS A 46 -20.64 -11.46 11.20
CA LYS A 46 -19.55 -12.14 11.89
C LYS A 46 -18.49 -11.16 12.38
N ASN A 47 -18.00 -11.42 13.59
CA ASN A 47 -16.87 -10.74 14.17
C ASN A 47 -15.53 -11.24 13.57
N PRO A 48 -14.41 -10.51 13.74
CA PRO A 48 -13.11 -10.92 13.22
C PRO A 48 -12.70 -12.35 13.62
N ASN A 49 -12.94 -12.73 14.87
CA ASN A 49 -12.60 -14.04 15.44
C ASN A 49 -13.51 -15.18 14.99
N GLU A 50 -14.59 -14.89 14.26
CA GLU A 50 -15.55 -15.88 13.78
C GLU A 50 -15.42 -16.15 12.27
N LEU A 51 -14.49 -15.47 11.62
CA LEU A 51 -14.30 -15.62 10.18
C LEU A 51 -13.65 -16.96 9.84
N THR A 52 -14.21 -17.60 8.83
CA THR A 52 -13.74 -18.89 8.33
C THR A 52 -13.01 -18.74 6.99
N SER A 53 -12.18 -19.72 6.64
CA SER A 53 -11.51 -19.77 5.34
C SER A 53 -12.49 -19.77 4.15
N LYS A 54 -13.72 -20.24 4.33
CA LYS A 54 -14.75 -20.18 3.30
C LYS A 54 -15.10 -18.72 2.97
N ILE A 55 -15.37 -17.90 3.98
CA ILE A 55 -15.77 -16.49 3.82
C ILE A 55 -14.62 -15.67 3.22
N THR A 56 -13.39 -15.90 3.68
CA THR A 56 -12.22 -15.19 3.13
C THR A 56 -11.94 -15.59 1.69
N LYS A 57 -12.13 -16.85 1.30
CA LYS A 57 -12.06 -17.30 -0.11
C LYS A 57 -13.11 -16.61 -0.98
N GLU A 58 -14.37 -16.54 -0.52
CA GLU A 58 -15.44 -15.84 -1.25
C GLU A 58 -15.12 -14.34 -1.42
N PHE A 59 -14.59 -13.70 -0.38
CA PHE A 59 -14.13 -12.32 -0.47
C PHE A 59 -13.04 -12.15 -1.53
N ILE A 60 -11.99 -12.97 -1.50
CA ILE A 60 -10.87 -12.88 -2.46
C ILE A 60 -11.35 -13.16 -3.88
N TYR A 61 -12.24 -14.13 -4.09
CA TYR A 61 -12.87 -14.35 -5.39
C TYR A 61 -13.66 -13.13 -5.88
N ASN A 62 -14.37 -12.43 -4.98
CA ASN A 62 -15.08 -11.19 -5.34
C ASN A 62 -14.12 -10.05 -5.70
N ILE A 63 -13.01 -9.94 -4.98
CA ILE A 63 -11.97 -8.93 -5.24
C ILE A 63 -11.23 -9.21 -6.55
N SER A 64 -10.90 -10.45 -6.85
CA SER A 64 -10.15 -10.82 -8.07
C SER A 64 -10.83 -10.37 -9.36
N LYS A 65 -12.16 -10.25 -9.35
CA LYS A 65 -12.94 -9.73 -10.49
C LYS A 65 -12.87 -8.20 -10.66
N LYS A 66 -12.36 -7.47 -9.67
CA LYS A 66 -12.44 -6.00 -9.61
C LYS A 66 -11.10 -5.30 -9.64
N VAL A 67 -10.03 -6.02 -9.34
CA VAL A 67 -8.70 -5.43 -9.22
C VAL A 67 -7.66 -6.23 -10.00
N LYS A 68 -6.58 -5.55 -10.38
CA LYS A 68 -5.43 -6.20 -11.05
C LYS A 68 -4.68 -7.14 -10.09
N PRO A 69 -4.00 -8.19 -10.60
CA PRO A 69 -3.28 -9.17 -9.76
C PRO A 69 -2.33 -8.57 -8.71
N PRO A 70 -1.53 -7.52 -9.00
CA PRO A 70 -0.68 -6.91 -7.97
C PRO A 70 -1.47 -6.30 -6.81
N THR A 71 -2.59 -5.65 -7.11
CA THR A 71 -3.48 -5.09 -6.07
C THR A 71 -4.14 -6.19 -5.25
N GLN A 72 -4.54 -7.29 -5.88
CA GLN A 72 -5.08 -8.46 -5.18
C GLN A 72 -4.05 -9.07 -4.23
N ALA A 73 -2.81 -9.27 -4.68
CA ALA A 73 -1.72 -9.80 -3.86
C ALA A 73 -1.48 -8.91 -2.62
N ARG A 74 -1.47 -7.58 -2.80
CA ARG A 74 -1.33 -6.62 -1.72
C ARG A 74 -2.47 -6.73 -0.70
N ILE A 75 -3.72 -6.83 -1.17
CA ILE A 75 -4.90 -6.98 -0.29
C ILE A 75 -4.82 -8.29 0.50
N ILE A 76 -4.46 -9.40 -0.14
CA ILE A 76 -4.27 -10.70 0.53
C ILE A 76 -3.22 -10.57 1.63
N SER A 77 -2.09 -9.95 1.35
CA SER A 77 -1.02 -9.73 2.31
C SER A 77 -1.46 -8.87 3.50
N GLY A 78 -2.19 -7.77 3.22
CA GLY A 78 -2.69 -6.87 4.27
C GLY A 78 -3.66 -7.56 5.22
N ILE A 79 -4.60 -8.34 4.68
CA ILE A 79 -5.59 -9.07 5.49
C ILE A 79 -4.94 -10.23 6.24
N ARG A 80 -4.00 -10.95 5.61
CA ARG A 80 -3.24 -12.01 6.28
C ARG A 80 -2.51 -11.45 7.50
N ARG A 81 -1.86 -10.31 7.37
CA ARG A 81 -1.15 -9.65 8.48
C ARG A 81 -2.08 -9.27 9.64
N PHE A 82 -3.32 -8.89 9.37
CA PHE A 82 -4.32 -8.63 10.40
C PHE A 82 -4.68 -9.91 11.16
N PHE A 83 -4.90 -11.03 10.48
CA PHE A 83 -5.20 -12.29 11.15
C PHE A 83 -3.99 -12.89 11.87
N ASP A 84 -2.76 -12.67 11.36
CA ASP A 84 -1.53 -13.02 12.08
C ASP A 84 -1.44 -12.26 13.41
N TYR A 85 -1.82 -10.97 13.41
CA TYR A 85 -1.93 -10.19 14.64
C TYR A 85 -2.99 -10.77 15.60
N LEU A 86 -4.15 -11.20 15.10
CA LEU A 86 -5.16 -11.83 15.97
C LEU A 86 -4.67 -13.15 16.59
N ILE A 87 -3.82 -13.91 15.88
CA ILE A 87 -3.17 -15.09 16.46
C ILE A 87 -2.18 -14.67 17.55
N LEU A 88 -1.36 -13.67 17.30
CA LEU A 88 -0.38 -13.15 18.25
C LEU A 88 -1.06 -12.76 19.58
N GLU A 89 -2.23 -12.13 19.50
CA GLU A 89 -3.07 -11.75 20.65
C GLU A 89 -3.88 -12.92 21.25
N ASN A 90 -3.70 -14.15 20.77
CA ASN A 90 -4.46 -15.34 21.20
C ASN A 90 -5.99 -15.20 21.05
N LEU A 91 -6.45 -14.42 20.07
CA LEU A 91 -7.86 -14.18 19.78
C LEU A 91 -8.45 -15.19 18.79
N ILE A 92 -7.59 -15.84 18.02
CA ILE A 92 -7.91 -16.95 17.11
C ILE A 92 -6.75 -17.96 17.11
N GLU A 93 -7.05 -19.22 16.81
CA GLU A 93 -6.05 -20.30 16.77
C GLU A 93 -5.39 -20.45 15.39
N LYS A 94 -6.13 -20.13 14.33
CA LYS A 94 -5.69 -20.32 12.92
C LYS A 94 -6.03 -19.13 12.07
N ASN A 95 -5.14 -18.79 11.15
CA ASN A 95 -5.38 -17.71 10.20
C ASN A 95 -6.33 -18.19 9.09
N PRO A 96 -7.52 -17.58 8.91
CA PRO A 96 -8.44 -17.97 7.84
C PRO A 96 -7.92 -17.67 6.42
N MET A 97 -6.77 -16.99 6.31
CA MET A 97 -6.09 -16.70 5.04
C MET A 97 -4.99 -17.70 4.66
N ASP A 98 -4.64 -18.68 5.52
CA ASP A 98 -3.52 -19.59 5.28
C ASP A 98 -3.61 -20.34 3.94
N ASN A 99 -4.80 -20.82 3.61
CA ASN A 99 -5.06 -21.57 2.39
C ASN A 99 -5.41 -20.70 1.16
N ILE A 100 -5.05 -19.40 1.20
CA ILE A 100 -5.28 -18.47 0.09
C ILE A 100 -3.93 -18.14 -0.55
N GLU A 101 -3.74 -18.61 -1.76
CA GLU A 101 -2.55 -18.28 -2.54
C GLU A 101 -2.65 -16.87 -3.14
N SER A 102 -1.53 -16.17 -3.16
CA SER A 102 -1.41 -14.92 -3.91
C SER A 102 -1.32 -15.20 -5.41
N PRO A 103 -1.90 -14.35 -6.26
CA PRO A 103 -1.77 -14.49 -7.70
C PRO A 103 -0.30 -14.43 -8.11
N LYS A 104 0.09 -15.24 -9.10
CA LYS A 104 1.42 -15.16 -9.71
C LYS A 104 1.56 -13.81 -10.41
N LEU A 105 2.54 -13.03 -10.00
CA LEU A 105 2.85 -11.75 -10.62
C LEU A 105 3.92 -11.98 -11.69
N GLY A 106 3.66 -11.53 -12.92
CA GLY A 106 4.69 -11.44 -13.93
C GLY A 106 5.74 -10.37 -13.54
N THR A 107 6.99 -10.59 -13.91
CA THR A 107 8.04 -9.57 -13.79
C THR A 107 7.84 -8.54 -14.91
N ASN A 108 7.25 -7.40 -14.59
CA ASN A 108 7.29 -6.24 -15.46
C ASN A 108 8.62 -5.53 -15.25
N LEU A 109 9.48 -5.54 -16.27
CA LEU A 109 10.65 -4.65 -16.28
C LEU A 109 10.14 -3.22 -16.44
N PRO A 110 10.57 -2.30 -15.56
CA PRO A 110 10.19 -0.90 -15.69
C PRO A 110 10.79 -0.31 -16.98
N ASN A 111 10.01 0.49 -17.70
CA ASN A 111 10.54 1.31 -18.76
C ASN A 111 11.37 2.43 -18.14
N THR A 112 12.63 2.52 -18.51
CA THR A 112 13.55 3.60 -18.09
C THR A 112 13.71 4.58 -19.24
N LEU A 113 13.79 5.88 -18.91
CA LEU A 113 14.12 6.91 -19.87
C LEU A 113 15.64 6.91 -20.14
N THR A 114 16.04 7.18 -21.39
CA THR A 114 17.44 7.41 -21.75
C THR A 114 17.85 8.85 -21.38
N ILE A 115 19.16 9.11 -21.37
CA ILE A 115 19.71 10.46 -21.13
C ILE A 115 19.16 11.46 -22.17
N GLU A 116 19.16 11.05 -23.44
CA GLU A 116 18.68 11.88 -24.54
C GLU A 116 17.17 12.20 -24.41
N GLU A 117 16.37 11.28 -23.88
CA GLU A 117 14.96 11.52 -23.63
C GLU A 117 14.75 12.52 -22.48
N ILE A 118 15.58 12.45 -21.44
CA ILE A 118 15.54 13.40 -20.31
C ILE A 118 15.98 14.80 -20.78
N ASP A 119 17.08 14.92 -21.52
CA ASP A 119 17.54 16.17 -22.09
C ASP A 119 16.48 16.79 -22.99
N LYS A 120 15.81 15.97 -23.79
CA LYS A 120 14.72 16.42 -24.64
C LYS A 120 13.52 16.92 -23.81
N ILE A 121 13.18 16.29 -22.72
CA ILE A 121 12.13 16.77 -21.81
C ILE A 121 12.54 18.12 -21.22
N ILE A 122 13.75 18.26 -20.72
CA ILE A 122 14.26 19.50 -20.13
C ILE A 122 14.24 20.63 -21.15
N SER A 123 14.67 20.39 -22.41
CA SER A 123 14.70 21.39 -23.47
C SER A 123 13.31 21.93 -23.85
N THR A 124 12.23 21.20 -23.57
CA THR A 124 10.86 21.67 -23.83
C THR A 124 10.35 22.66 -22.78
N ILE A 125 11.05 22.80 -21.66
CA ILE A 125 10.60 23.64 -20.55
C ILE A 125 10.98 25.10 -20.82
N LYS A 126 9.98 25.98 -20.87
CA LYS A 126 10.19 27.43 -21.05
C LYS A 126 10.77 28.05 -19.78
N LEU A 127 12.06 28.36 -19.77
CA LEU A 127 12.78 28.93 -18.61
C LEU A 127 12.23 30.29 -18.17
N GLY A 128 11.69 31.11 -19.10
CA GLY A 128 11.07 32.38 -18.79
C GLY A 128 9.69 32.32 -18.10
N SER A 129 9.13 31.14 -17.90
CA SER A 129 7.88 30.96 -17.14
C SER A 129 8.15 31.00 -15.64
N LYS A 130 7.14 31.41 -14.84
CA LYS A 130 7.25 31.46 -13.36
C LYS A 130 7.65 30.12 -12.71
N THR A 131 7.43 29.02 -13.39
CA THR A 131 7.69 27.67 -12.90
C THR A 131 8.79 26.93 -13.66
N GLY A 132 9.35 27.54 -14.72
CA GLY A 132 10.30 26.86 -15.61
C GLY A 132 11.55 26.38 -14.90
N LEU A 133 12.25 27.27 -14.21
CA LEU A 133 13.46 26.95 -13.44
C LEU A 133 13.18 25.88 -12.37
N ARG A 134 12.06 26.00 -11.65
CA ARG A 134 11.65 24.99 -10.67
C ARG A 134 11.45 23.62 -11.31
N ASN A 135 10.78 23.56 -12.46
CA ASN A 135 10.49 22.29 -13.12
C ASN A 135 11.77 21.62 -13.64
N VAL A 136 12.71 22.39 -14.17
CA VAL A 136 14.05 21.89 -14.54
C VAL A 136 14.76 21.34 -13.32
N ALA A 137 14.83 22.09 -12.22
CA ALA A 137 15.48 21.64 -10.99
C ALA A 137 14.85 20.35 -10.43
N ILE A 138 13.53 20.19 -10.53
CA ILE A 138 12.82 18.96 -10.13
C ILE A 138 13.31 17.77 -10.96
N ILE A 139 13.34 17.89 -12.29
CA ILE A 139 13.73 16.78 -13.18
C ILE A 139 15.21 16.44 -12.99
N GLU A 140 16.08 17.45 -12.91
CA GLU A 140 17.51 17.27 -12.66
C GLU A 140 17.78 16.55 -11.34
N LEU A 141 17.15 16.95 -10.24
CA LEU A 141 17.33 16.31 -8.94
C LEU A 141 16.79 14.87 -8.92
N LEU A 142 15.63 14.63 -9.55
CA LEU A 142 15.08 13.27 -9.66
C LEU A 142 16.02 12.36 -10.45
N TYR A 143 16.58 12.86 -11.53
CA TYR A 143 17.45 12.07 -12.40
C TYR A 143 18.86 11.90 -11.81
N SER A 144 19.52 13.01 -11.42
CA SER A 144 20.92 12.99 -10.98
C SER A 144 21.09 12.34 -9.60
N CYS A 145 20.13 12.55 -8.68
CA CYS A 145 20.20 12.05 -7.30
C CYS A 145 19.34 10.79 -7.07
N GLY A 146 18.51 10.40 -8.04
CA GLY A 146 17.61 9.24 -7.88
C GLY A 146 16.60 9.39 -6.75
N LEU A 147 16.25 10.63 -6.39
CA LEU A 147 15.30 10.91 -5.30
C LEU A 147 13.91 10.41 -5.65
N ARG A 148 13.18 9.90 -4.64
CA ARG A 148 11.75 9.69 -4.78
C ARG A 148 11.01 11.04 -4.74
N VAL A 149 9.84 11.11 -5.38
CA VAL A 149 9.02 12.35 -5.37
C VAL A 149 8.77 12.85 -3.94
N SER A 150 8.50 11.95 -2.99
CA SER A 150 8.30 12.29 -1.58
C SER A 150 9.55 12.86 -0.90
N GLU A 151 10.74 12.43 -1.29
CA GLU A 151 12.01 12.94 -0.79
C GLU A 151 12.28 14.32 -1.37
N LEU A 152 12.05 14.48 -2.67
CA LEU A 152 12.21 15.77 -3.36
C LEU A 152 11.34 16.88 -2.77
N ILE A 153 10.04 16.63 -2.54
CA ILE A 153 9.11 17.65 -2.02
C ILE A 153 9.38 18.03 -0.56
N ASN A 154 10.11 17.20 0.19
CA ASN A 154 10.50 17.46 1.56
C ASN A 154 11.95 17.92 1.69
N LEU A 155 12.70 18.05 0.57
CA LEU A 155 14.08 18.50 0.56
C LEU A 155 14.19 19.94 1.05
N LYS A 156 15.08 20.19 1.98
CA LYS A 156 15.35 21.51 2.55
C LYS A 156 16.72 22.01 2.07
N ILE A 157 16.89 23.33 2.06
CA ILE A 157 18.19 23.95 1.71
C ILE A 157 19.29 23.46 2.67
N SER A 158 18.95 23.20 3.93
CA SER A 158 19.90 22.64 4.93
C SER A 158 20.40 21.23 4.60
N ASP A 159 19.74 20.52 3.69
CA ASP A 159 20.11 19.16 3.30
C ASP A 159 21.07 19.16 2.08
N LEU A 160 21.38 20.35 1.56
CA LEU A 160 22.31 20.55 0.45
C LEU A 160 23.70 20.92 0.97
N PHE A 161 24.69 20.15 0.58
CA PHE A 161 26.10 20.40 0.87
C PHE A 161 26.79 20.87 -0.42
N PHE A 162 27.30 22.09 -0.42
CA PHE A 162 28.03 22.71 -1.55
C PHE A 162 29.53 22.66 -1.34
#